data_db9b219b86307e12c81e39535be1cd02
#
_entry.id   db9b219b86307e12c81e39535be1cd02
#
_cell.length_a   1.000
_cell.length_b   1.000
_cell.length_c   1.000
_cell.angle_alpha   90.00
_cell.angle_beta   90.00
_cell.angle_gamma   90.00
#
_symmetry.space_group_name_H-M   'P 1'
#
loop_
_entity.id
_entity.type
_entity.pdbx_description
1 polymer ?
#
loop_
_entity_poly.entity_id
_entity_poly.type
_entity_poly.pdbx_seq_one_letter_code
_entity_poly.pdbx_strand_id
1 'polypeptide(L)'
;MRVVHKAESGLDGFGEYGCIAAMKTKMLVVLLGGLVLVAGCVRTVNDRHTAAVPFVKDKFEGRYERSPDQVYAAAVEVVKFNGAIARESVINPGANQVKSIEGKVNGRNVWVRVEAVDAKVTSVIVQVRTKGGGSDLELTQELQKQIAINLATR
;
A
#
# COMPACT_ATOMS: atom_id res chain seq x y z
N MET A 1 53.23 68.22 22.00
CA MET A 1 52.57 68.18 23.33
C MET A 1 51.50 67.08 23.19
N ARG A 2 51.86 65.93 23.69
CA ARG A 2 51.16 64.98 24.56
C ARG A 2 49.63 65.24 24.64
N VAL A 3 48.75 64.27 24.52
CA VAL A 3 48.51 63.16 25.45
C VAL A 3 47.79 62.00 24.74
N VAL A 4 48.26 60.83 25.06
CA VAL A 4 47.67 59.50 24.85
C VAL A 4 46.50 59.32 25.82
N HIS A 5 45.39 58.73 25.38
CA HIS A 5 44.57 57.97 26.28
C HIS A 5 44.06 56.68 25.61
N LYS A 6 44.55 55.62 26.13
CA LYS A 6 44.19 54.26 26.08
C LYS A 6 42.88 54.05 26.89
N ALA A 7 41.94 53.33 26.39
CA ALA A 7 40.97 52.66 27.20
C ALA A 7 40.57 51.33 26.49
N GLU A 8 40.93 50.30 27.20
CA GLU A 8 40.61 48.91 26.94
C GLU A 8 39.19 48.57 27.34
N SER A 9 38.81 47.42 26.82
CA SER A 9 37.91 46.44 27.45
C SER A 9 36.42 46.47 27.13
N GLY A 10 35.98 45.31 26.65
CA GLY A 10 34.58 45.00 26.57
C GLY A 10 34.26 43.86 25.58
N LEU A 11 35.15 42.90 25.48
CA LEU A 11 34.86 41.64 24.82
C LEU A 11 34.45 40.68 25.99
N ASP A 12 33.19 40.42 26.15
CA ASP A 12 32.71 39.17 26.73
C ASP A 12 31.18 39.14 26.64
N GLY A 13 30.64 38.25 25.82
CA GLY A 13 29.20 38.06 25.76
C GLY A 13 28.65 37.33 24.52
N PHE A 14 29.49 36.69 23.72
CA PHE A 14 29.00 35.94 22.55
C PHE A 14 29.43 34.46 22.62
N GLY A 15 29.01 33.75 23.65
CA GLY A 15 29.45 32.35 23.82
C GLY A 15 28.40 31.29 24.13
N GLU A 16 27.20 31.65 24.56
CA GLU A 16 26.30 30.61 25.10
C GLU A 16 25.06 30.30 24.25
N TYR A 17 24.63 31.19 23.37
CA TYR A 17 23.43 30.93 22.57
C TYR A 17 23.65 30.07 21.32
N GLY A 18 24.87 29.91 20.87
CA GLY A 18 25.22 29.15 19.67
C GLY A 18 25.09 27.62 19.82
N CYS A 19 25.40 27.09 20.98
CA CYS A 19 25.36 25.63 21.20
C CYS A 19 23.93 25.08 21.34
N ILE A 20 23.04 25.83 22.00
CA ILE A 20 21.65 25.37 22.22
C ILE A 20 20.84 25.41 20.90
N ALA A 21 21.09 26.44 20.07
CA ALA A 21 20.43 26.56 18.76
C ALA A 21 20.92 25.46 17.79
N ALA A 22 22.20 25.16 17.77
CA ALA A 22 22.77 24.10 16.92
C ALA A 22 22.29 22.69 17.35
N MET A 23 22.09 22.46 18.63
CA MET A 23 21.58 21.19 19.16
C MET A 23 20.09 21.01 18.82
N LYS A 24 19.29 22.06 18.93
CA LYS A 24 17.86 22.03 18.55
C LYS A 24 17.68 21.79 17.05
N THR A 25 18.51 22.41 16.20
CA THR A 25 18.45 22.24 14.75
C THR A 25 18.87 20.82 14.33
N LYS A 26 19.91 20.27 14.93
CA LYS A 26 20.34 18.87 14.67
C LYS A 26 19.28 17.86 15.12
N MET A 27 18.63 18.09 16.26
CA MET A 27 17.55 17.23 16.76
C MET A 27 16.30 17.31 15.87
N LEU A 28 15.97 18.50 15.35
CA LEU A 28 14.86 18.72 14.44
C LEU A 28 15.10 18.01 13.07
N VAL A 29 16.33 18.07 12.54
CA VAL A 29 16.68 17.40 11.29
C VAL A 29 16.63 15.89 11.43
N VAL A 30 17.06 15.33 12.57
CA VAL A 30 16.98 13.88 12.83
C VAL A 30 15.51 13.45 12.99
N LEU A 31 14.68 14.27 13.63
CA LEU A 31 13.24 13.97 13.78
C LEU A 31 12.50 14.04 12.43
N LEU A 32 12.81 15.03 11.58
CA LEU A 32 12.24 15.15 10.23
C LEU A 32 12.74 14.02 9.31
N GLY A 33 14.03 13.66 9.40
CA GLY A 33 14.61 12.56 8.64
C GLY A 33 14.05 11.19 9.02
N GLY A 34 13.74 10.99 10.32
CA GLY A 34 13.10 9.76 10.80
C GLY A 34 11.66 9.59 10.31
N LEU A 35 10.93 10.70 10.12
CA LEU A 35 9.53 10.65 9.67
C LEU A 35 9.38 10.21 8.20
N VAL A 36 10.39 10.50 7.36
CA VAL A 36 10.36 10.16 5.91
C VAL A 36 10.59 8.66 5.69
N LEU A 37 11.25 7.95 6.63
CA LEU A 37 11.56 6.52 6.49
C LEU A 37 10.35 5.60 6.75
N VAL A 38 9.24 6.13 7.28
CA VAL A 38 8.05 5.32 7.63
C VAL A 38 7.04 5.26 6.48
N ALA A 39 7.16 6.11 5.44
CA ALA A 39 6.31 6.07 4.25
C ALA A 39 6.81 4.98 3.29
N GLY A 40 6.48 3.73 3.57
CA GLY A 40 6.77 2.59 2.69
C GLY A 40 5.75 2.47 1.56
N CYS A 41 6.21 2.18 0.34
CA CYS A 41 5.34 1.69 -0.72
C CYS A 41 5.02 0.22 -0.47
N VAL A 42 3.74 -0.13 -0.40
CA VAL A 42 3.29 -1.52 -0.31
C VAL A 42 2.96 -2.03 -1.71
N ARG A 43 3.46 -3.22 -2.02
CA ARG A 43 3.17 -3.89 -3.27
C ARG A 43 1.72 -4.37 -3.28
N THR A 44 0.95 -4.00 -4.30
CA THR A 44 -0.42 -4.51 -4.48
C THR A 44 -0.38 -5.96 -4.96
N VAL A 45 -1.52 -6.67 -4.89
CA VAL A 45 -1.64 -8.07 -5.38
C VAL A 45 -1.22 -8.24 -6.84
N ASN A 46 -1.32 -7.19 -7.66
CA ASN A 46 -0.94 -7.19 -9.07
C ASN A 46 0.47 -6.61 -9.31
N ASP A 47 1.37 -6.73 -8.32
CA ASP A 47 2.77 -6.32 -8.39
C ASP A 47 3.00 -4.81 -8.63
N ARG A 48 1.99 -3.98 -8.37
CA ARG A 48 2.11 -2.52 -8.46
C ARG A 48 2.42 -1.89 -7.10
N HIS A 49 3.35 -0.96 -7.11
CA HIS A 49 3.67 -0.18 -5.92
C HIS A 49 2.63 0.91 -5.70
N THR A 50 2.03 0.92 -4.51
CA THR A 50 1.08 1.94 -4.09
C THR A 50 1.46 2.40 -2.69
N ALA A 51 1.39 3.71 -2.44
CA ALA A 51 1.58 4.23 -1.09
C ALA A 51 0.51 3.64 -0.16
N ALA A 52 0.92 2.98 0.90
CA ALA A 52 0.02 2.38 1.88
C ALA A 52 0.63 2.47 3.27
N VAL A 53 -0.24 2.44 4.27
CA VAL A 53 0.18 2.39 5.67
C VAL A 53 0.76 1.00 5.94
N PRO A 54 2.02 0.89 6.42
CA PRO A 54 2.60 -0.38 6.81
C PRO A 54 1.77 -1.02 7.93
N PHE A 55 1.75 -2.35 7.98
CA PHE A 55 1.06 -3.17 8.99
C PHE A 55 -0.47 -3.34 8.88
N VAL A 56 -1.13 -2.81 7.86
CA VAL A 56 -2.56 -3.09 7.63
C VAL A 56 -2.69 -4.31 6.72
N LYS A 57 -3.38 -5.35 7.20
CA LYS A 57 -3.82 -6.45 6.34
C LYS A 57 -4.95 -5.91 5.45
N ASP A 58 -4.64 -5.61 4.20
CA ASP A 58 -5.55 -4.96 3.26
C ASP A 58 -6.03 -5.88 2.13
N LYS A 59 -5.80 -7.16 2.26
CA LYS A 59 -6.16 -8.20 1.29
C LYS A 59 -6.70 -9.44 1.97
N PHE A 60 -7.63 -10.09 1.30
CA PHE A 60 -8.22 -11.35 1.75
C PHE A 60 -7.86 -12.46 0.76
N GLU A 61 -7.39 -13.61 1.25
CA GLU A 61 -7.09 -14.79 0.45
C GLU A 61 -8.12 -15.88 0.72
N GLY A 62 -8.69 -16.42 -0.35
CA GLY A 62 -9.52 -17.62 -0.33
C GLY A 62 -8.88 -18.72 -1.18
N ARG A 63 -9.04 -19.96 -0.80
CA ARG A 63 -8.57 -21.13 -1.54
C ARG A 63 -9.75 -22.01 -1.91
N TYR A 64 -9.80 -22.44 -3.16
CA TYR A 64 -10.91 -23.19 -3.73
C TYR A 64 -10.41 -24.43 -4.47
N GLU A 65 -11.06 -25.56 -4.25
CA GLU A 65 -10.82 -26.80 -5.00
C GLU A 65 -11.50 -26.74 -6.37
N ARG A 66 -11.04 -25.83 -7.21
CA ARG A 66 -11.52 -25.56 -8.56
C ARG A 66 -10.36 -25.14 -9.45
N SER A 67 -10.54 -25.29 -10.76
CA SER A 67 -9.51 -24.84 -11.74
C SER A 67 -9.36 -23.31 -11.73
N PRO A 68 -8.17 -22.78 -12.04
CA PRO A 68 -7.94 -21.34 -12.12
C PRO A 68 -8.90 -20.63 -13.09
N ASP A 69 -9.30 -21.30 -14.19
CA ASP A 69 -10.23 -20.74 -15.16
C ASP A 69 -11.64 -20.59 -14.61
N GLN A 70 -12.12 -21.59 -13.86
CA GLN A 70 -13.44 -21.52 -13.21
C GLN A 70 -13.47 -20.43 -12.17
N VAL A 71 -12.43 -20.35 -11.33
CA VAL A 71 -12.32 -19.36 -10.28
C VAL A 71 -12.20 -17.96 -10.85
N TYR A 72 -11.41 -17.80 -11.92
CA TYR A 72 -11.28 -16.52 -12.62
C TYR A 72 -12.60 -16.08 -13.26
N ALA A 73 -13.33 -16.98 -13.92
CA ALA A 73 -14.64 -16.65 -14.49
C ALA A 73 -15.64 -16.20 -13.42
N ALA A 74 -15.68 -16.88 -12.26
CA ALA A 74 -16.52 -16.47 -11.14
C ALA A 74 -16.13 -15.09 -10.60
N ALA A 75 -14.84 -14.80 -10.48
CA ALA A 75 -14.36 -13.51 -10.02
C ALA A 75 -14.72 -12.38 -11.02
N VAL A 76 -14.59 -12.62 -12.32
CA VAL A 76 -14.99 -11.69 -13.39
C VAL A 76 -16.48 -11.35 -13.28
N GLU A 77 -17.35 -12.37 -13.12
CA GLU A 77 -18.79 -12.16 -12.98
C GLU A 77 -19.14 -11.35 -11.75
N VAL A 78 -18.54 -11.67 -10.60
CA VAL A 78 -18.78 -10.93 -9.35
C VAL A 78 -18.35 -9.47 -9.47
N VAL A 79 -17.19 -9.21 -10.06
CA VAL A 79 -16.74 -7.80 -10.24
C VAL A 79 -17.63 -7.06 -11.24
N LYS A 80 -18.06 -7.71 -12.34
CA LYS A 80 -18.99 -7.13 -13.32
C LYS A 80 -20.38 -6.85 -12.73
N PHE A 81 -20.87 -7.74 -11.89
CA PHE A 81 -22.16 -7.59 -11.23
C PHE A 81 -22.19 -6.41 -10.26
N ASN A 82 -21.10 -6.20 -9.51
CA ASN A 82 -21.02 -5.15 -8.48
C ASN A 82 -20.43 -3.81 -9.00
N GLY A 83 -19.88 -3.81 -10.22
CA GLY A 83 -19.23 -2.61 -10.75
C GLY A 83 -18.69 -2.76 -12.17
N ALA A 84 -17.52 -2.21 -12.42
CA ALA A 84 -16.90 -2.19 -13.74
C ALA A 84 -15.46 -2.71 -13.69
N ILE A 85 -15.11 -3.56 -14.67
CA ILE A 85 -13.73 -3.99 -14.89
C ILE A 85 -13.00 -2.92 -15.72
N ALA A 86 -11.85 -2.48 -15.24
CA ALA A 86 -10.97 -1.56 -15.94
C ALA A 86 -9.92 -2.29 -16.77
N ARG A 87 -9.43 -3.42 -16.27
CA ARG A 87 -8.38 -4.21 -16.92
C ARG A 87 -8.42 -5.66 -16.47
N GLU A 88 -8.18 -6.54 -17.43
CA GLU A 88 -7.87 -7.95 -17.20
C GLU A 88 -6.45 -8.20 -17.71
N SER A 89 -5.66 -8.99 -17.00
CA SER A 89 -4.29 -9.31 -17.40
C SER A 89 -3.88 -10.72 -16.96
N VAL A 90 -2.99 -11.30 -17.74
CA VAL A 90 -2.35 -12.57 -17.44
C VAL A 90 -0.87 -12.31 -17.24
N ILE A 91 -0.35 -12.74 -16.08
CA ILE A 91 1.05 -12.61 -15.70
C ILE A 91 1.64 -14.01 -15.74
N ASN A 92 2.87 -14.15 -16.28
CA ASN A 92 3.56 -15.42 -16.39
C ASN A 92 2.71 -16.50 -17.08
N PRO A 93 2.43 -16.36 -18.41
CA PRO A 93 1.71 -17.40 -19.15
C PRO A 93 2.51 -18.70 -19.15
N GLY A 94 1.93 -19.78 -18.64
CA GLY A 94 2.57 -21.09 -18.49
C GLY A 94 2.08 -21.83 -17.26
N ALA A 95 2.87 -22.74 -16.72
CA ALA A 95 2.49 -23.61 -15.60
C ALA A 95 2.12 -22.84 -14.31
N ASN A 96 2.71 -21.65 -14.10
CA ASN A 96 2.42 -20.76 -12.97
C ASN A 96 1.66 -19.52 -13.43
N GLN A 97 0.64 -19.70 -14.27
CA GLN A 97 -0.17 -18.59 -14.76
C GLN A 97 -0.91 -17.89 -13.62
N VAL A 98 -0.74 -16.57 -13.57
CA VAL A 98 -1.49 -15.70 -12.66
C VAL A 98 -2.43 -14.84 -13.48
N LYS A 99 -3.72 -14.91 -13.20
CA LYS A 99 -4.74 -14.05 -13.81
C LYS A 99 -5.10 -12.93 -12.84
N SER A 100 -5.26 -11.73 -13.35
CA SER A 100 -5.62 -10.59 -12.51
C SER A 100 -6.70 -9.72 -13.14
N ILE A 101 -7.54 -9.15 -12.27
CA ILE A 101 -8.61 -8.23 -12.59
C ILE A 101 -8.36 -6.94 -11.83
N GLU A 102 -8.47 -5.82 -12.52
CA GLU A 102 -8.53 -4.49 -11.92
C GLU A 102 -9.86 -3.87 -12.27
N GLY A 103 -10.55 -3.30 -11.28
CA GLY A 103 -11.86 -2.73 -11.50
C GLY A 103 -12.24 -1.69 -10.45
N LYS A 104 -13.49 -1.24 -10.55
CA LYS A 104 -14.11 -0.34 -9.57
C LYS A 104 -15.47 -0.88 -9.15
N VAL A 105 -15.66 -0.96 -7.83
CA VAL A 105 -16.93 -1.35 -7.20
C VAL A 105 -17.29 -0.27 -6.18
N ASN A 106 -18.48 0.29 -6.26
CA ASN A 106 -18.96 1.36 -5.36
C ASN A 106 -17.96 2.52 -5.21
N GLY A 107 -17.30 2.92 -6.32
CA GLY A 107 -16.32 4.01 -6.34
C GLY A 107 -14.95 3.66 -5.69
N ARG A 108 -14.75 2.42 -5.27
CA ARG A 108 -13.49 1.90 -4.72
C ARG A 108 -12.71 1.14 -5.78
N ASN A 109 -11.39 1.16 -5.67
CA ASN A 109 -10.53 0.37 -6.55
C ASN A 109 -10.42 -1.07 -6.04
N VAL A 110 -10.63 -2.03 -6.94
CA VAL A 110 -10.61 -3.46 -6.64
C VAL A 110 -9.53 -4.13 -7.46
N TRP A 111 -8.76 -5.00 -6.81
CA TRP A 111 -7.78 -5.89 -7.45
C TRP A 111 -8.08 -7.32 -7.02
N VAL A 112 -8.19 -8.19 -8.00
CA VAL A 112 -8.35 -9.63 -7.78
C VAL A 112 -7.19 -10.32 -8.47
N ARG A 113 -6.54 -11.25 -7.76
CA ARG A 113 -5.49 -12.12 -8.28
C ARG A 113 -5.90 -13.56 -8.10
N VAL A 114 -5.79 -14.33 -9.16
CA VAL A 114 -6.11 -15.76 -9.20
C VAL A 114 -4.87 -16.52 -9.65
N GLU A 115 -4.43 -17.47 -8.83
CA GLU A 115 -3.26 -18.29 -9.13
C GLU A 115 -3.46 -19.74 -8.70
N ALA A 116 -2.93 -20.69 -9.49
CA ALA A 116 -2.89 -22.07 -9.07
C ALA A 116 -1.90 -22.24 -7.90
N VAL A 117 -2.35 -22.86 -6.82
CA VAL A 117 -1.48 -23.28 -5.71
C VAL A 117 -0.92 -24.66 -5.99
N ASP A 118 -1.78 -25.54 -6.49
CA ASP A 118 -1.44 -26.87 -6.96
C ASP A 118 -2.40 -27.32 -8.08
N ALA A 119 -2.34 -28.58 -8.51
CA ALA A 119 -3.14 -29.13 -9.60
C ALA A 119 -4.66 -29.06 -9.37
N LYS A 120 -5.12 -28.92 -8.12
CA LYS A 120 -6.55 -28.95 -7.73
C LYS A 120 -6.99 -27.72 -6.95
N VAL A 121 -6.07 -26.92 -6.44
CA VAL A 121 -6.37 -25.80 -5.55
C VAL A 121 -5.93 -24.50 -6.18
N THR A 122 -6.86 -23.55 -6.21
CA THR A 122 -6.65 -22.19 -6.70
C THR A 122 -6.77 -21.17 -5.56
N SER A 123 -5.80 -20.28 -5.44
CA SER A 123 -5.84 -19.14 -4.53
C SER A 123 -6.46 -17.93 -5.24
N VAL A 124 -7.32 -17.22 -4.52
CA VAL A 124 -7.88 -15.93 -4.91
C VAL A 124 -7.55 -14.91 -3.86
N ILE A 125 -6.89 -13.85 -4.25
CA ILE A 125 -6.57 -12.73 -3.37
C ILE A 125 -7.38 -11.52 -3.84
N VAL A 126 -8.23 -11.00 -2.96
CA VAL A 126 -9.01 -9.77 -3.19
C VAL A 126 -8.46 -8.65 -2.34
N GLN A 127 -8.31 -7.49 -2.94
CA GLN A 127 -7.88 -6.26 -2.29
C GLN A 127 -8.79 -5.12 -2.75
N VAL A 128 -9.33 -4.35 -1.81
CA VAL A 128 -10.16 -3.19 -2.09
C VAL A 128 -9.61 -1.97 -1.36
N ARG A 129 -9.53 -0.85 -2.09
CA ARG A 129 -9.07 0.42 -1.52
C ARG A 129 -10.00 1.57 -1.87
N THR A 130 -10.19 2.45 -0.92
CA THR A 130 -10.86 3.73 -1.11
C THR A 130 -10.03 4.67 -1.98
N LYS A 131 -10.63 5.75 -2.49
CA LYS A 131 -9.90 6.79 -3.24
C LYS A 131 -8.76 7.41 -2.44
N GLY A 132 -8.88 7.48 -1.12
CA GLY A 132 -7.85 7.99 -0.20
C GLY A 132 -6.74 7.00 0.14
N GLY A 133 -6.74 5.78 -0.47
CA GLY A 133 -5.71 4.76 -0.25
C GLY A 133 -5.95 3.86 0.97
N GLY A 134 -6.97 4.10 1.78
CA GLY A 134 -7.37 3.24 2.89
C GLY A 134 -7.92 1.90 2.42
N SER A 135 -7.73 0.82 3.19
CA SER A 135 -8.31 -0.48 2.91
C SER A 135 -9.80 -0.51 3.26
N ASP A 136 -10.59 -1.20 2.43
CA ASP A 136 -12.00 -1.50 2.68
C ASP A 136 -12.15 -3.01 2.86
N LEU A 137 -12.01 -3.46 4.10
CA LEU A 137 -12.04 -4.88 4.43
C LEU A 137 -13.45 -5.46 4.33
N GLU A 138 -14.48 -4.66 4.59
CA GLU A 138 -15.86 -5.09 4.52
C GLU A 138 -16.22 -5.46 3.07
N LEU A 139 -15.97 -4.56 2.12
CA LEU A 139 -16.20 -4.83 0.70
C LEU A 139 -15.28 -5.95 0.19
N THR A 140 -14.06 -6.07 0.70
CA THR A 140 -13.13 -7.15 0.35
C THR A 140 -13.72 -8.51 0.74
N GLN A 141 -14.26 -8.65 1.95
CA GLN A 141 -14.89 -9.88 2.44
C GLN A 141 -16.18 -10.20 1.68
N GLU A 142 -17.01 -9.18 1.39
CA GLU A 142 -18.24 -9.38 0.64
C GLU A 142 -17.97 -9.90 -0.78
N LEU A 143 -17.02 -9.32 -1.50
CA LEU A 143 -16.64 -9.81 -2.83
C LEU A 143 -16.09 -11.24 -2.77
N GLN A 144 -15.27 -11.56 -1.76
CA GLN A 144 -14.74 -12.89 -1.57
C GLN A 144 -15.86 -13.93 -1.31
N LYS A 145 -16.84 -13.56 -0.48
CA LYS A 145 -18.02 -14.38 -0.21
C LYS A 145 -18.87 -14.61 -1.48
N GLN A 146 -19.08 -13.58 -2.28
CA GLN A 146 -19.83 -13.70 -3.53
C GLN A 146 -19.11 -14.60 -4.55
N ILE A 147 -17.78 -14.55 -4.62
CA ILE A 147 -16.98 -15.48 -5.44
C ILE A 147 -17.20 -16.92 -4.96
N ALA A 148 -17.17 -17.17 -3.64
CA ALA A 148 -17.40 -18.48 -3.07
C ALA A 148 -18.81 -19.02 -3.39
N ILE A 149 -19.84 -18.18 -3.25
CA ILE A 149 -21.23 -18.54 -3.58
C ILE A 149 -21.36 -18.85 -5.09
N ASN A 150 -20.81 -18.01 -5.96
CA ASN A 150 -20.84 -18.24 -7.42
C ASN A 150 -20.19 -19.57 -7.80
N LEU A 151 -19.07 -19.93 -7.15
CA LEU A 151 -18.40 -21.22 -7.35
C LEU A 151 -19.18 -22.42 -6.81
N ALA A 152 -19.97 -22.24 -5.75
CA ALA A 152 -20.77 -23.31 -5.17
C ALA A 152 -22.05 -23.61 -5.97
N THR A 153 -22.54 -22.63 -6.73
CA THR A 153 -23.78 -22.74 -7.53
C THR A 153 -23.55 -23.23 -8.97
N ARG A 154 -22.29 -23.44 -9.37
CA ARG A 154 -21.84 -23.98 -10.66
C ARG A 154 -21.44 -25.44 -10.54
#